data_6c766fa59f7d5daabebb6ce3730e9751
#
_entry.id   6c766fa59f7d5daabebb6ce3730e9751
#
_cell.length_a   1.000
_cell.length_b   1.000
_cell.length_c   1.000
_cell.angle_alpha   90.00
_cell.angle_beta   90.00
_cell.angle_gamma   90.00
#
_symmetry.space_group_name_H-M   'P 1'
#
loop_
_entity.id
_entity.type
_entity.pdbx_description
1 polymer ?
#
loop_
_entity_poly.entity_id
_entity_poly.type
_entity_poly.pdbx_seq_one_letter_code
_entity_poly.pdbx_strand_id
1 'polypeptide(L)'
;VATAAYQIEGAWNEDGKGVSIWDTFSQKKKNIKDNTNGNEACDFYHKYAEDIKMVKSLNMDVFRFSVSWSRILPEGKGKINQSGIDFYHKVIDTCLAEGLEPWLTCYHWDLPQALEDEGGWMNREIIKWFADFVEILAK
;
A
#
# COMPACT_ATOMS: atom_id res chain seq x y z
N VAL A 1 13.63 2.92 -9.57
CA VAL A 1 13.32 3.28 -8.17
C VAL A 1 12.37 2.25 -7.60
N ALA A 2 12.48 1.95 -6.29
CA ALA A 2 11.58 1.03 -5.59
C ALA A 2 11.10 1.65 -4.28
N THR A 3 9.81 1.47 -3.98
CA THR A 3 9.14 1.99 -2.78
C THR A 3 8.29 0.91 -2.12
N ALA A 4 7.78 1.21 -0.92
CA ALA A 4 6.82 0.39 -0.21
C ALA A 4 5.67 1.26 0.32
N ALA A 5 4.43 0.78 0.21
CA ALA A 5 3.22 1.52 0.52
C ALA A 5 3.27 2.19 1.90
N TYR A 6 3.51 1.43 2.95
CA TYR A 6 3.58 1.98 4.31
C TYR A 6 4.64 3.07 4.50
N GLN A 7 5.77 2.97 3.75
CA GLN A 7 6.89 3.90 3.90
C GLN A 7 6.67 5.26 3.23
N ILE A 8 5.79 5.33 2.23
CA ILE A 8 5.63 6.55 1.44
C ILE A 8 4.22 7.11 1.38
N GLU A 9 3.17 6.27 1.44
CA GLU A 9 1.82 6.71 1.11
C GLU A 9 1.26 7.73 2.09
N GLY A 10 1.37 7.49 3.39
CA GLY A 10 0.58 8.24 4.37
C GLY A 10 -0.91 7.92 4.25
N ALA A 11 -1.77 8.91 4.51
CA ALA A 11 -3.24 8.79 4.38
C ALA A 11 -3.79 7.50 5.02
N TRP A 12 -3.29 7.15 6.21
CA TRP A 12 -3.46 5.86 6.86
C TRP A 12 -4.92 5.52 7.20
N ASN A 13 -5.78 6.53 7.35
CA ASN A 13 -7.20 6.40 7.70
C ASN A 13 -8.12 7.14 6.70
N GLU A 14 -7.65 7.40 5.48
CA GLU A 14 -8.40 8.11 4.46
C GLU A 14 -9.03 7.16 3.44
N ASP A 15 -10.12 7.62 2.82
CA ASP A 15 -10.82 6.94 1.73
C ASP A 15 -11.12 5.46 1.97
N GLY A 16 -11.43 5.12 3.23
CA GLY A 16 -11.83 3.78 3.63
C GLY A 16 -10.70 2.77 3.76
N LYS A 17 -9.43 3.21 3.80
CA LYS A 17 -8.31 2.32 4.09
C LYS A 17 -8.48 1.67 5.46
N GLY A 18 -8.30 0.36 5.53
CA GLY A 18 -8.22 -0.39 6.79
C GLY A 18 -6.86 -0.23 7.47
N VAL A 19 -6.81 -0.62 8.73
CA VAL A 19 -5.60 -0.58 9.55
C VAL A 19 -4.66 -1.72 9.17
N SER A 20 -3.36 -1.45 9.00
CA SER A 20 -2.32 -2.45 8.84
C SER A 20 -1.62 -2.76 10.17
N ILE A 21 -0.88 -3.87 10.21
CA ILE A 21 -0.06 -4.23 11.37
C ILE A 21 0.97 -3.14 11.72
N TRP A 22 1.49 -2.42 10.72
CA TRP A 22 2.42 -1.31 10.92
C TRP A 22 1.75 -0.07 11.51
N ASP A 23 0.49 0.22 11.13
CA ASP A 23 -0.29 1.29 11.74
C ASP A 23 -0.47 1.00 13.23
N THR A 24 -0.93 -0.21 13.56
CA THR A 24 -1.10 -0.66 14.96
C THR A 24 0.20 -0.63 15.75
N PHE A 25 1.29 -1.15 15.16
CA PHE A 25 2.58 -1.24 15.84
C PHE A 25 3.18 0.14 16.11
N SER A 26 3.23 1.00 15.11
CA SER A 26 3.92 2.30 15.21
C SER A 26 3.16 3.32 16.05
N GLN A 27 1.83 3.24 16.08
CA GLN A 27 1.00 4.13 16.89
C GLN A 27 1.02 3.78 18.39
N LYS A 28 1.45 2.55 18.75
CA LYS A 28 1.61 2.16 20.13
C LYS A 28 2.86 2.81 20.74
N LYS A 29 2.64 3.62 21.77
CA LYS A 29 3.74 4.31 22.48
C LYS A 29 4.88 3.36 22.88
N LYS A 30 6.11 3.78 22.66
CA LYS A 30 7.37 3.08 22.96
C LYS A 30 7.73 1.92 22.02
N ASN A 31 6.92 1.55 21.06
CA ASN A 31 7.30 0.57 20.05
C ASN A 31 8.34 1.15 19.08
N ILE A 32 8.22 2.43 18.77
CA ILE A 32 9.22 3.19 18.00
C ILE A 32 9.95 4.13 18.93
N LYS A 33 11.29 4.16 18.86
CA LYS A 33 12.17 4.85 19.81
C LYS A 33 11.82 6.34 20.02
N ASP A 34 11.45 7.02 18.94
CA ASP A 34 11.08 8.45 18.92
C ASP A 34 9.57 8.68 18.76
N ASN A 35 8.78 7.60 18.82
CA ASN A 35 7.32 7.59 18.59
C ASN A 35 6.89 8.14 17.22
N THR A 36 7.76 8.12 16.22
CA THR A 36 7.36 8.39 14.82
C THR A 36 6.48 7.27 14.28
N ASN A 37 5.71 7.57 13.23
CA ASN A 37 4.81 6.63 12.58
C ASN A 37 4.68 6.95 11.09
N GLY A 38 3.98 6.11 10.34
CA GLY A 38 3.75 6.27 8.91
C GLY A 38 2.47 7.03 8.54
N ASN A 39 1.84 7.74 9.48
CA ASN A 39 0.53 8.35 9.23
C ASN A 39 0.53 9.36 8.07
N GLU A 40 1.62 10.11 7.94
CA GLU A 40 1.84 11.07 6.87
C GLU A 40 2.92 10.55 5.88
N ALA A 41 4.01 9.96 6.42
CA ALA A 41 5.15 9.45 5.66
C ALA A 41 5.71 10.50 4.67
N CYS A 42 5.79 10.15 3.37
CA CYS A 42 6.12 11.10 2.30
C CYS A 42 4.88 11.75 1.67
N ASP A 43 3.70 11.40 2.16
CA ASP A 43 2.41 11.89 1.64
C ASP A 43 2.18 11.55 0.15
N PHE A 44 2.72 10.41 -0.28
CA PHE A 44 2.63 9.96 -1.67
C PHE A 44 1.18 9.79 -2.14
N TYR A 45 0.26 9.45 -1.22
CA TYR A 45 -1.16 9.34 -1.55
C TYR A 45 -1.71 10.60 -2.21
N HIS A 46 -1.27 11.78 -1.76
CA HIS A 46 -1.69 13.07 -2.32
C HIS A 46 -0.71 13.61 -3.37
N LYS A 47 0.59 13.24 -3.29
CA LYS A 47 1.67 13.80 -4.12
C LYS A 47 2.17 12.87 -5.23
N TYR A 48 1.54 11.71 -5.41
CA TYR A 48 2.00 10.68 -6.35
C TYR A 48 2.36 11.23 -7.75
N ALA A 49 1.57 12.17 -8.27
CA ALA A 49 1.78 12.72 -9.59
C ALA A 49 3.08 13.56 -9.69
N GLU A 50 3.40 14.31 -8.65
CA GLU A 50 4.64 15.11 -8.57
C GLU A 50 5.84 14.19 -8.35
N ASP A 51 5.72 13.22 -7.46
CA ASP A 51 6.79 12.28 -7.12
C ASP A 51 7.15 11.39 -8.31
N ILE A 52 6.16 10.91 -9.08
CA ILE A 52 6.41 10.12 -10.30
C ILE A 52 7.14 10.94 -11.36
N LYS A 53 6.75 12.22 -11.57
CA LYS A 53 7.47 13.15 -12.45
C LYS A 53 8.90 13.35 -12.00
N MET A 54 9.12 13.48 -10.70
CA MET A 54 10.47 13.59 -10.15
C MET A 54 11.29 12.33 -10.44
N VAL A 55 10.74 11.12 -10.27
CA VAL A 55 11.39 9.85 -10.64
C VAL A 55 11.82 9.87 -12.10
N LYS A 56 10.96 10.31 -13.01
CA LYS A 56 11.32 10.42 -14.44
C LYS A 56 12.42 11.45 -14.68
N SER A 57 12.37 12.58 -13.99
CA SER A 57 13.42 13.63 -14.12
C SER A 57 14.82 13.14 -13.70
N LEU A 58 14.88 12.10 -12.86
CA LEU A 58 16.10 11.41 -12.47
C LEU A 58 16.57 10.37 -13.50
N ASN A 59 15.96 10.37 -14.69
CA ASN A 59 16.29 9.48 -15.79
C ASN A 59 16.12 7.98 -15.47
N MET A 60 15.10 7.67 -14.67
CA MET A 60 14.73 6.28 -14.33
C MET A 60 13.76 5.72 -15.37
N ASP A 61 13.79 4.41 -15.58
CA ASP A 61 12.92 3.71 -16.54
C ASP A 61 11.78 2.97 -15.85
N VAL A 62 11.98 2.54 -14.60
CA VAL A 62 11.06 1.70 -13.85
C VAL A 62 10.72 2.34 -12.51
N PHE A 63 9.45 2.36 -12.18
CA PHE A 63 8.96 2.68 -10.84
C PHE A 63 8.28 1.45 -10.22
N ARG A 64 8.94 0.83 -9.24
CA ARG A 64 8.38 -0.26 -8.45
C ARG A 64 7.72 0.29 -7.19
N PHE A 65 6.46 -0.05 -6.98
CA PHE A 65 5.71 0.31 -5.79
C PHE A 65 4.93 -0.91 -5.27
N SER A 66 4.63 -0.94 -3.98
CA SER A 66 3.73 -1.95 -3.44
C SER A 66 2.32 -1.41 -3.26
N VAL A 67 1.35 -2.30 -3.33
CA VAL A 67 -0.05 -2.01 -3.02
C VAL A 67 -0.31 -2.29 -1.55
N SER A 68 -0.91 -1.36 -0.84
CA SER A 68 -1.39 -1.58 0.52
C SER A 68 -2.63 -2.48 0.48
N TRP A 69 -2.50 -3.70 0.98
CA TRP A 69 -3.59 -4.67 1.00
C TRP A 69 -4.82 -4.11 1.73
N SER A 70 -4.61 -3.45 2.89
CA SER A 70 -5.70 -2.85 3.65
C SER A 70 -6.36 -1.63 2.97
N ARG A 71 -5.74 -1.05 1.94
CA ARG A 71 -6.37 0.00 1.12
C ARG A 71 -7.34 -0.59 0.09
N ILE A 72 -7.05 -1.80 -0.42
CA ILE A 72 -7.91 -2.52 -1.37
C ILE A 72 -9.00 -3.30 -0.65
N LEU A 73 -8.62 -4.04 0.39
CA LEU A 73 -9.51 -4.84 1.23
C LEU A 73 -9.33 -4.40 2.68
N PRO A 74 -10.14 -3.47 3.20
CA PRO A 74 -9.96 -2.89 4.55
C PRO A 74 -9.87 -3.93 5.66
N GLU A 75 -10.66 -5.00 5.58
CA GLU A 75 -10.63 -6.14 6.49
C GLU A 75 -9.74 -7.29 6.00
N GLY A 76 -8.92 -7.03 4.97
CA GLY A 76 -8.05 -8.02 4.33
C GLY A 76 -8.77 -9.03 3.42
N LYS A 77 -10.09 -9.09 3.47
CA LYS A 77 -10.96 -9.98 2.70
C LYS A 77 -12.36 -9.36 2.55
N GLY A 78 -13.17 -9.92 1.68
CA GLY A 78 -14.58 -9.55 1.54
C GLY A 78 -14.78 -8.28 0.71
N LYS A 79 -15.23 -7.18 1.31
CA LYS A 79 -15.63 -5.99 0.59
C LYS A 79 -14.43 -5.24 0.01
N ILE A 80 -14.45 -5.02 -1.31
CA ILE A 80 -13.45 -4.20 -2.03
C ILE A 80 -13.70 -2.71 -1.73
N ASN A 81 -12.64 -1.98 -1.46
CA ASN A 81 -12.64 -0.53 -1.38
C ASN A 81 -12.29 0.07 -2.75
N GLN A 82 -13.29 0.57 -3.44
CA GLN A 82 -13.11 1.11 -4.79
C GLN A 82 -12.17 2.32 -4.82
N SER A 83 -12.19 3.18 -3.80
CA SER A 83 -11.28 4.33 -3.72
C SER A 83 -9.81 3.90 -3.71
N GLY A 84 -9.50 2.75 -3.09
CA GLY A 84 -8.15 2.18 -3.12
C GLY A 84 -7.76 1.70 -4.52
N ILE A 85 -8.66 1.02 -5.22
CA ILE A 85 -8.43 0.60 -6.62
C ILE A 85 -8.19 1.83 -7.50
N ASP A 86 -9.06 2.83 -7.41
CA ASP A 86 -8.97 4.06 -8.21
C ASP A 86 -7.67 4.82 -7.97
N PHE A 87 -7.15 4.81 -6.74
CA PHE A 87 -5.86 5.40 -6.43
C PHE A 87 -4.72 4.71 -7.18
N TYR A 88 -4.63 3.38 -7.12
CA TYR A 88 -3.55 2.66 -7.81
C TYR A 88 -3.66 2.71 -9.34
N HIS A 89 -4.87 2.77 -9.89
CA HIS A 89 -5.05 3.07 -11.32
C HIS A 89 -4.43 4.43 -11.68
N LYS A 90 -4.70 5.49 -10.90
CA LYS A 90 -4.09 6.81 -11.11
C LYS A 90 -2.55 6.76 -11.04
N VAL A 91 -2.00 5.99 -10.10
CA VAL A 91 -0.54 5.80 -9.98
C VAL A 91 0.02 5.14 -11.25
N ILE A 92 -0.60 4.05 -11.70
CA ILE A 92 -0.20 3.32 -12.92
C ILE A 92 -0.30 4.22 -14.14
N ASP A 93 -1.44 4.88 -14.35
CA ASP A 93 -1.68 5.78 -15.48
C ASP A 93 -0.66 6.92 -15.52
N THR A 94 -0.33 7.48 -14.35
CA THR A 94 0.70 8.51 -14.24
C THR A 94 2.09 7.98 -14.62
N CYS A 95 2.47 6.79 -14.18
CA CYS A 95 3.72 6.17 -14.58
C CYS A 95 3.80 6.01 -16.10
N LEU A 96 2.75 5.47 -16.71
CA LEU A 96 2.68 5.27 -18.16
C LEU A 96 2.74 6.59 -18.93
N ALA A 97 2.00 7.61 -18.46
CA ALA A 97 2.01 8.95 -19.07
C ALA A 97 3.39 9.62 -19.03
N GLU A 98 4.16 9.40 -17.96
CA GLU A 98 5.53 9.90 -17.82
C GLU A 98 6.58 8.99 -18.51
N GLY A 99 6.16 7.88 -19.15
CA GLY A 99 7.05 6.93 -19.81
C GLY A 99 7.91 6.12 -18.85
N LEU A 100 7.37 5.80 -17.67
CA LEU A 100 7.91 4.85 -16.71
C LEU A 100 7.19 3.52 -16.83
N GLU A 101 7.91 2.43 -16.67
CA GLU A 101 7.32 1.09 -16.54
C GLU A 101 6.88 0.87 -15.07
N PRO A 102 5.57 0.68 -14.77
CA PRO A 102 5.10 0.42 -13.42
C PRO A 102 5.32 -1.05 -13.04
N TRP A 103 6.03 -1.30 -11.95
CA TRP A 103 6.22 -2.63 -11.37
C TRP A 103 5.46 -2.74 -10.05
N LEU A 104 4.34 -3.43 -10.08
CA LEU A 104 3.49 -3.62 -8.92
C LEU A 104 3.99 -4.78 -8.05
N THR A 105 4.17 -4.52 -6.75
CA THR A 105 4.44 -5.52 -5.72
C THR A 105 3.16 -5.75 -4.92
N CYS A 106 2.61 -6.96 -4.94
CA CYS A 106 1.32 -7.25 -4.31
C CYS A 106 1.35 -7.06 -2.79
N TYR A 107 2.46 -7.37 -2.12
CA TYR A 107 2.58 -7.31 -0.68
C TYR A 107 3.99 -6.90 -0.24
N HIS A 108 4.08 -5.93 0.69
CA HIS A 108 5.36 -5.49 1.25
C HIS A 108 5.25 -5.27 2.77
N TRP A 109 4.86 -6.35 3.50
CA TRP A 109 4.87 -6.48 4.96
C TRP A 109 3.85 -5.63 5.73
N ASP A 110 2.86 -5.10 5.05
CA ASP A 110 1.77 -4.29 5.60
C ASP A 110 0.44 -5.07 5.65
N LEU A 111 0.48 -6.24 6.30
CA LEU A 111 -0.69 -7.11 6.45
C LEU A 111 -1.85 -6.32 7.11
N PRO A 112 -3.10 -6.46 6.61
CA PRO A 112 -4.26 -5.94 7.33
C PRO A 112 -4.32 -6.45 8.76
N GLN A 113 -4.53 -5.56 9.73
CA GLN A 113 -4.59 -5.93 11.15
C GLN A 113 -5.70 -6.97 11.42
N ALA A 114 -6.84 -6.86 10.73
CA ALA A 114 -7.93 -7.83 10.87
C ALA A 114 -7.50 -9.26 10.52
N LEU A 115 -6.62 -9.45 9.55
CA LEU A 115 -6.08 -10.78 9.23
C LEU A 115 -5.03 -11.24 10.26
N GLU A 116 -4.24 -10.31 10.79
CA GLU A 116 -3.30 -10.61 11.88
C GLU A 116 -4.04 -11.10 13.13
N ASP A 117 -5.14 -10.44 13.47
CA ASP A 117 -6.00 -10.84 14.62
C ASP A 117 -6.62 -12.23 14.45
N GLU A 118 -6.75 -12.71 13.20
CA GLU A 118 -7.18 -14.08 12.86
C GLU A 118 -6.00 -15.08 12.77
N GLY A 119 -4.78 -14.68 13.15
CA GLY A 119 -3.58 -15.51 13.14
C GLY A 119 -2.60 -15.22 11.99
N GLY A 120 -2.91 -14.27 11.12
CA GLY A 120 -2.02 -13.77 10.08
C GLY A 120 -1.37 -14.87 9.23
N TRP A 121 -0.06 -14.78 9.01
CA TRP A 121 0.70 -15.77 8.24
C TRP A 121 0.78 -17.16 8.88
N MET A 122 0.40 -17.32 10.16
CA MET A 122 0.32 -18.63 10.82
C MET A 122 -1.03 -19.32 10.57
N ASN A 123 -2.05 -18.60 10.11
CA ASN A 123 -3.32 -19.15 9.71
C ASN A 123 -3.26 -19.65 8.26
N ARG A 124 -3.59 -20.93 8.04
CA ARG A 124 -3.54 -21.52 6.70
C ARG A 124 -4.49 -20.86 5.68
N GLU A 125 -5.57 -20.26 6.15
CA GLU A 125 -6.52 -19.53 5.30
C GLU A 125 -5.89 -18.32 4.60
N ILE A 126 -4.74 -17.82 5.08
CA ILE A 126 -4.01 -16.72 4.47
C ILE A 126 -3.67 -17.00 2.99
N ILE A 127 -3.48 -18.27 2.63
CA ILE A 127 -3.19 -18.70 1.24
C ILE A 127 -4.34 -18.28 0.32
N LYS A 128 -5.58 -18.54 0.78
CA LYS A 128 -6.78 -18.18 0.03
C LYS A 128 -6.98 -16.65 0.02
N TRP A 129 -6.87 -16.01 1.17
CA TRP A 129 -7.05 -14.56 1.28
C TRP A 129 -6.04 -13.80 0.41
N PHE A 130 -4.79 -14.25 0.38
CA PHE A 130 -3.77 -13.65 -0.46
C PHE A 130 -4.04 -13.90 -1.96
N ALA A 131 -4.47 -15.10 -2.32
CA ALA A 131 -4.84 -15.41 -3.71
C ALA A 131 -6.02 -14.55 -4.18
N ASP A 132 -7.07 -14.41 -3.36
CA ASP A 132 -8.24 -13.58 -3.65
C ASP A 132 -7.81 -12.09 -3.83
N PHE A 133 -6.91 -11.58 -2.98
CA PHE A 133 -6.35 -10.24 -3.09
C PHE A 133 -5.57 -10.04 -4.40
N VAL A 134 -4.66 -10.97 -4.73
CA VAL A 134 -3.87 -10.88 -5.97
C VAL A 134 -4.75 -10.98 -7.21
N GLU A 135 -5.83 -11.78 -7.17
CA GLU A 135 -6.81 -11.85 -8.26
C GLU A 135 -7.49 -10.50 -8.51
N ILE A 136 -7.79 -9.74 -7.44
CA ILE A 136 -8.35 -8.38 -7.56
C ILE A 136 -7.35 -7.45 -8.27
N LEU A 137 -6.07 -7.53 -7.93
CA LEU A 137 -5.03 -6.69 -8.52
C LEU A 137 -4.71 -7.03 -9.99
N ALA A 138 -5.06 -8.23 -10.44
CA ALA A 138 -4.81 -8.70 -11.80
C ALA A 138 -5.93 -8.34 -12.81
N LYS A 139 -7.01 -7.75 -12.35
CA LYS A 139 -8.18 -7.34 -13.15
C LYS A 139 -8.13 -5.88 -13.52
#